data_5782cd0a43494ff25ff430636dea84d0
#
_entry.id   5782cd0a43494ff25ff430636dea84d0
#
_cell.length_a   1.000
_cell.length_b   1.000
_cell.length_c   1.000
_cell.angle_alpha   90.00
_cell.angle_beta   90.00
_cell.angle_gamma   90.00
#
_symmetry.space_group_name_H-M   'P 1'
#
loop_
_entity.id
_entity.type
_entity.pdbx_description
1 polymer ?
#
loop_
_entity_poly.entity_id
_entity_poly.type
_entity_poly.pdbx_seq_one_letter_code
_entity_poly.pdbx_strand_id
1 'polypeptide(L)'
;MSNKDFRDIINSLEIQLKHLRNDFELTKEEYELATAKYLDILMELKEKNKELVHLHKNLEKMVAQRTQQLEETKKNLQQKSEELQIIIDSSPAMIFYKDKNNRYIRVNKAFAKLTGLPIKKIIGKKDKELFEGKSHFLQDDSDDLKEIRNGKPVLNKEETLKTKNGSRALLVNKIPYKNIEGKTEGIIGFALDITDRRHLEEERSKASKLESLGLLAGGIAHDFNNILTAILGNISLGETLVNKDDEIYRRLKEAENACLRAKDLTQQLLTFSKEGVLIKISTSIAELIKESAWFSLSGSNIRCEFNVADDLWYVEVDQAQITQVINNLVINAKQAMEDGGKIKVSAENYISRGDDILHLKEGKYIKIAIEDQGHGIAEEHLPKIFDPYFTTKAQASGLGITTAWSIIKKHSGYLSVESQKGSGTRFDIYLPASTQPVKKEKSVQKQAETKKAKVLIMDDEEHGRKVAGNLLEHLGHKVKLAKDGTEAITLYKRAKKTTRPFDVLILDLKVPGAISGKKTLEKLLDFDPDVKAIVSTGYSNDPVLSNYKKFGFKGFVIKPYKIDQLSNTLKKVLSLKMT
;
A
#
# COMPACT_ATOMS: atom_id res chain seq x y z
N MET A 1 -7.25 145.25 47.59
CA MET A 1 -8.31 144.29 47.37
C MET A 1 -9.48 144.62 48.27
N SER A 2 -10.62 144.82 47.71
CA SER A 2 -11.80 145.19 48.48
C SER A 2 -12.40 143.97 49.22
N ASN A 3 -13.10 144.20 50.37
CA ASN A 3 -13.74 143.12 51.14
C ASN A 3 -14.70 142.25 50.30
N LYS A 4 -15.04 142.76 49.09
CA LYS A 4 -15.92 142.12 48.14
C LYS A 4 -15.16 141.09 47.32
N ASP A 5 -13.90 141.45 46.93
CA ASP A 5 -13.02 140.53 46.14
C ASP A 5 -12.66 139.22 46.95
N PHE A 6 -12.50 139.35 48.25
CA PHE A 6 -12.21 138.27 49.13
C PHE A 6 -13.40 137.27 49.29
N ARG A 7 -14.64 137.81 49.33
CA ARG A 7 -15.82 137.05 49.38
C ARG A 7 -16.10 136.24 48.12
N ASP A 8 -15.81 136.91 46.98
CA ASP A 8 -16.01 136.26 45.66
C ASP A 8 -14.99 135.14 45.46
N ILE A 9 -13.76 135.29 45.91
CA ILE A 9 -12.71 134.20 45.91
C ILE A 9 -13.12 133.12 46.85
N ILE A 10 -13.58 133.40 48.06
CA ILE A 10 -14.03 132.39 49.01
C ILE A 10 -15.22 131.55 48.44
N ASN A 11 -16.22 132.26 47.89
CA ASN A 11 -17.35 131.58 47.23
C ASN A 11 -16.94 130.74 46.06
N SER A 12 -15.95 131.23 45.19
CA SER A 12 -15.42 130.45 44.10
C SER A 12 -14.67 129.18 44.57
N LEU A 13 -13.90 129.35 45.64
CA LEU A 13 -13.18 128.20 46.26
C LEU A 13 -14.11 127.21 46.92
N GLU A 14 -15.20 127.72 47.55
CA GLU A 14 -16.24 126.80 48.15
C GLU A 14 -16.98 126.03 47.04
N ILE A 15 -17.29 126.68 45.91
CA ILE A 15 -17.87 126.00 44.75
C ILE A 15 -16.93 125.00 44.15
N GLN A 16 -15.65 125.33 44.00
CA GLN A 16 -14.64 124.41 43.49
C GLN A 16 -14.42 123.21 44.46
N LEU A 17 -14.40 123.49 45.75
CA LEU A 17 -14.25 122.46 46.76
C LEU A 17 -15.49 121.56 46.75
N LYS A 18 -16.67 122.11 46.55
CA LYS A 18 -17.90 121.32 46.41
C LYS A 18 -17.91 120.47 45.17
N HIS A 19 -17.44 120.98 44.03
CA HIS A 19 -17.24 120.16 42.82
C HIS A 19 -16.23 119.05 43.01
N LEU A 20 -15.08 119.37 43.56
CA LEU A 20 -14.03 118.39 43.81
C LEU A 20 -14.49 117.32 44.77
N ARG A 21 -15.31 117.69 45.79
CA ARG A 21 -15.88 116.76 46.73
C ARG A 21 -16.90 115.81 46.05
N ASN A 22 -17.75 116.35 45.17
CA ASN A 22 -18.67 115.56 44.39
C ASN A 22 -17.96 114.63 43.40
N ASP A 23 -16.94 115.09 42.71
CA ASP A 23 -16.12 114.29 41.78
C ASP A 23 -15.40 113.17 42.57
N PHE A 24 -14.92 113.48 43.76
CA PHE A 24 -14.28 112.46 44.64
C PHE A 24 -15.27 111.38 45.12
N GLU A 25 -16.46 111.79 45.51
CA GLU A 25 -17.49 110.82 45.90
C GLU A 25 -17.95 109.99 44.69
N LEU A 26 -18.12 110.59 43.50
CA LEU A 26 -18.43 109.86 42.29
C LEU A 26 -17.33 108.81 41.90
N THR A 27 -16.07 109.26 41.93
CA THR A 27 -14.95 108.35 41.67
C THR A 27 -14.81 107.26 42.71
N LYS A 28 -15.14 107.60 43.98
CA LYS A 28 -15.14 106.60 45.06
C LYS A 28 -16.25 105.58 44.83
N GLU A 29 -17.49 105.97 44.50
CA GLU A 29 -18.59 105.05 44.18
C GLU A 29 -18.29 104.15 42.97
N GLU A 30 -17.69 104.78 41.88
CA GLU A 30 -17.21 104.00 40.75
C GLU A 30 -16.17 102.93 41.12
N TYR A 31 -15.22 103.34 41.97
CA TYR A 31 -14.19 102.42 42.43
C TYR A 31 -14.73 101.28 43.34
N GLU A 32 -15.68 101.64 44.25
CA GLU A 32 -16.37 100.66 45.07
C GLU A 32 -17.21 99.64 44.22
N LEU A 33 -17.92 100.17 43.19
CA LEU A 33 -18.68 99.32 42.24
C LEU A 33 -17.75 98.45 41.38
N ALA A 34 -16.62 98.99 40.90
CA ALA A 34 -15.66 98.22 40.14
C ALA A 34 -15.03 97.13 41.01
N THR A 35 -14.73 97.42 42.29
CA THR A 35 -14.17 96.49 43.23
C THR A 35 -15.14 95.31 43.55
N ALA A 36 -16.44 95.71 43.75
CA ALA A 36 -17.49 94.70 43.97
C ALA A 36 -17.65 93.75 42.78
N LYS A 37 -17.68 94.26 41.54
CA LYS A 37 -17.70 93.48 40.32
C LYS A 37 -16.49 92.58 40.17
N TYR A 38 -15.31 93.11 40.51
CA TYR A 38 -14.07 92.31 40.47
C TYR A 38 -14.08 91.16 41.43
N LEU A 39 -14.59 91.39 42.67
CA LEU A 39 -14.78 90.34 43.67
C LEU A 39 -15.76 89.25 43.22
N ASP A 40 -16.90 89.63 42.60
CA ASP A 40 -17.89 88.70 42.05
C ASP A 40 -17.25 87.83 40.95
N ILE A 41 -16.52 88.40 40.02
CA ILE A 41 -15.77 87.72 38.95
C ILE A 41 -14.77 86.78 39.56
N LEU A 42 -14.03 87.21 40.62
CA LEU A 42 -13.08 86.30 41.33
C LEU A 42 -13.75 85.13 42.00
N MET A 43 -14.94 85.34 42.61
CA MET A 43 -15.69 84.24 43.24
C MET A 43 -16.19 83.25 42.18
N GLU A 44 -16.77 83.75 41.06
CA GLU A 44 -17.18 82.92 39.94
C GLU A 44 -16.01 82.13 39.33
N LEU A 45 -14.87 82.80 39.11
CA LEU A 45 -13.65 82.16 38.61
C LEU A 45 -13.17 81.06 39.57
N LYS A 46 -13.20 81.35 40.88
CA LYS A 46 -12.82 80.34 41.92
C LYS A 46 -13.75 79.14 41.94
N GLU A 47 -15.05 79.35 41.73
CA GLU A 47 -16.03 78.27 41.67
C GLU A 47 -15.85 77.44 40.39
N LYS A 48 -15.70 78.10 39.21
CA LYS A 48 -15.38 77.45 37.96
C LYS A 48 -14.10 76.65 38.00
N ASN A 49 -13.09 77.18 38.66
CA ASN A 49 -11.80 76.48 38.83
C ASN A 49 -11.95 75.23 39.70
N LYS A 50 -12.80 75.29 40.77
CA LYS A 50 -13.11 74.09 41.58
C LYS A 50 -13.88 73.03 40.73
N GLU A 51 -14.87 73.45 39.94
CA GLU A 51 -15.58 72.56 39.04
C GLU A 51 -14.63 71.92 38.03
N LEU A 52 -13.70 72.69 37.41
CA LEU A 52 -12.70 72.22 36.46
C LEU A 52 -11.74 71.19 37.11
N VAL A 53 -11.27 71.47 38.31
CA VAL A 53 -10.39 70.53 39.03
C VAL A 53 -11.12 69.24 39.35
N HIS A 54 -12.39 69.32 39.75
CA HIS A 54 -13.22 68.12 40.04
C HIS A 54 -13.45 67.33 38.75
N LEU A 55 -13.81 67.97 37.65
CA LEU A 55 -14.03 67.35 36.34
C LEU A 55 -12.74 66.70 35.83
N HIS A 56 -11.59 67.37 35.95
CA HIS A 56 -10.29 66.83 35.56
C HIS A 56 -9.96 65.56 36.35
N LYS A 57 -10.15 65.56 37.66
CA LYS A 57 -9.90 64.38 38.51
C LYS A 57 -10.84 63.22 38.15
N ASN A 58 -12.09 63.48 37.80
CA ASN A 58 -13.03 62.45 37.36
C ASN A 58 -12.67 61.89 36.00
N LEU A 59 -12.22 62.78 35.06
CA LEU A 59 -11.75 62.37 33.73
C LEU A 59 -10.49 61.50 33.84
N GLU A 60 -9.50 61.86 34.64
CA GLU A 60 -8.30 61.07 34.89
C GLU A 60 -8.69 59.66 35.42
N LYS A 61 -9.62 59.60 36.37
CA LYS A 61 -10.11 58.31 36.92
C LYS A 61 -10.78 57.49 35.86
N MET A 62 -11.64 58.06 35.01
CA MET A 62 -12.29 57.35 33.90
C MET A 62 -11.28 56.86 32.83
N VAL A 63 -10.30 57.70 32.48
CA VAL A 63 -9.23 57.34 31.53
C VAL A 63 -8.45 56.16 32.08
N ALA A 64 -8.01 56.23 33.35
CA ALA A 64 -7.29 55.15 33.99
C ALA A 64 -8.08 53.82 33.99
N GLN A 65 -9.38 53.87 34.37
CA GLN A 65 -10.25 52.68 34.33
C GLN A 65 -10.44 52.11 32.92
N ARG A 66 -10.66 52.97 31.92
CA ARG A 66 -10.81 52.52 30.52
C ARG A 66 -9.51 51.94 29.96
N THR A 67 -8.36 52.54 30.29
CA THR A 67 -7.05 52.03 29.87
C THR A 67 -6.82 50.63 30.48
N GLN A 68 -7.10 50.44 31.77
CA GLN A 68 -6.99 49.14 32.42
C GLN A 68 -7.94 48.09 31.78
N GLN A 69 -9.22 48.45 31.55
CA GLN A 69 -10.18 47.56 30.86
C GLN A 69 -9.70 47.20 29.46
N LEU A 70 -9.14 48.14 28.72
CA LEU A 70 -8.63 47.88 27.36
C LEU A 70 -7.43 46.93 27.39
N GLU A 71 -6.50 47.12 28.35
CA GLU A 71 -5.36 46.22 28.53
C GLU A 71 -5.78 44.82 28.90
N GLU A 72 -6.71 44.67 29.85
CA GLU A 72 -7.28 43.35 30.24
C GLU A 72 -7.98 42.66 29.06
N THR A 73 -8.81 43.42 28.31
CA THR A 73 -9.49 42.89 27.12
C THR A 73 -8.50 42.44 26.04
N LYS A 74 -7.46 43.25 25.79
CA LYS A 74 -6.40 42.93 24.84
C LYS A 74 -5.64 41.68 25.24
N LYS A 75 -5.29 41.55 26.52
CA LYS A 75 -4.63 40.35 27.06
C LYS A 75 -5.49 39.11 26.92
N ASN A 76 -6.78 39.20 27.26
CA ASN A 76 -7.72 38.09 27.11
C ASN A 76 -7.91 37.66 25.63
N LEU A 77 -8.00 38.62 24.70
CA LEU A 77 -8.09 38.33 23.26
C LEU A 77 -6.80 37.67 22.75
N GLN A 78 -5.65 38.14 23.19
CA GLN A 78 -4.38 37.53 22.81
C GLN A 78 -4.28 36.10 23.33
N GLN A 79 -4.63 35.86 24.58
CA GLN A 79 -4.63 34.51 25.17
C GLN A 79 -5.58 33.57 24.43
N LYS A 80 -6.82 33.99 24.14
CA LYS A 80 -7.76 33.20 23.33
C LYS A 80 -7.24 32.92 21.93
N SER A 81 -6.59 33.88 21.30
CA SER A 81 -6.01 33.68 19.96
C SER A 81 -4.86 32.66 19.98
N GLU A 82 -4.00 32.69 21.01
CA GLU A 82 -2.93 31.71 21.20
C GLU A 82 -3.48 30.30 21.47
N GLU A 83 -4.51 30.20 22.32
CA GLU A 83 -5.18 28.95 22.63
C GLU A 83 -5.81 28.31 21.37
N LEU A 84 -6.53 29.08 20.57
CA LEU A 84 -7.08 28.63 19.28
C LEU A 84 -5.97 28.20 18.32
N GLN A 85 -4.82 28.89 18.29
CA GLN A 85 -3.69 28.50 17.45
C GLN A 85 -3.11 27.15 17.89
N ILE A 86 -2.99 26.90 19.19
CA ILE A 86 -2.53 25.61 19.72
C ILE A 86 -3.49 24.47 19.30
N ILE A 87 -4.81 24.72 19.40
CA ILE A 87 -5.84 23.73 19.02
C ILE A 87 -5.68 23.36 17.53
N ILE A 88 -5.62 24.33 16.63
CA ILE A 88 -5.48 24.05 15.20
C ILE A 88 -4.13 23.45 14.83
N ASP A 89 -3.05 23.82 15.54
CA ASP A 89 -1.70 23.29 15.34
C ASP A 89 -1.53 21.84 15.82
N SER A 90 -2.36 21.38 16.77
CA SER A 90 -2.38 19.99 17.23
C SER A 90 -3.07 19.04 16.24
N SER A 91 -3.84 19.57 15.29
CA SER A 91 -4.51 18.77 14.27
C SER A 91 -3.51 18.23 13.23
N PRO A 92 -3.57 16.92 12.89
CA PRO A 92 -2.79 16.37 11.79
C PRO A 92 -3.31 16.82 10.41
N ALA A 93 -4.56 17.26 10.33
CA ALA A 93 -5.14 17.80 9.11
C ALA A 93 -4.58 19.20 8.83
N MET A 94 -4.35 19.51 7.56
CA MET A 94 -4.07 20.86 7.13
C MET A 94 -5.29 21.74 7.35
N ILE A 95 -5.13 22.85 8.07
CA ILE A 95 -6.20 23.81 8.33
C ILE A 95 -5.77 25.17 7.79
N PHE A 96 -6.66 25.79 7.00
CA PHE A 96 -6.42 27.12 6.48
C PHE A 96 -7.70 27.96 6.47
N TYR A 97 -7.53 29.25 6.67
CA TYR A 97 -8.58 30.27 6.58
C TYR A 97 -8.20 31.24 5.49
N LYS A 98 -9.11 31.54 4.59
CA LYS A 98 -8.95 32.55 3.53
C LYS A 98 -10.07 33.59 3.62
N ASP A 99 -9.73 34.84 3.31
CA ASP A 99 -10.69 35.94 3.24
C ASP A 99 -11.51 35.91 1.93
N LYS A 100 -12.43 36.85 1.79
CA LYS A 100 -13.27 37.05 0.59
C LYS A 100 -12.48 37.31 -0.71
N ASN A 101 -11.21 37.67 -0.58
CA ASN A 101 -10.31 37.92 -1.70
C ASN A 101 -9.40 36.73 -2.00
N ASN A 102 -9.67 35.55 -1.35
CA ASN A 102 -8.90 34.33 -1.45
C ASN A 102 -7.44 34.45 -0.93
N ARG A 103 -7.21 35.32 0.10
CA ARG A 103 -5.91 35.45 0.77
C ARG A 103 -5.92 34.66 2.08
N TYR A 104 -4.82 33.97 2.37
CA TYR A 104 -4.65 33.24 3.61
C TYR A 104 -4.63 34.20 4.82
N ILE A 105 -5.55 34.03 5.75
CA ILE A 105 -5.61 34.76 7.03
C ILE A 105 -4.88 33.95 8.12
N ARG A 106 -5.07 32.64 8.13
CA ARG A 106 -4.50 31.74 9.12
C ARG A 106 -4.26 30.36 8.52
N VAL A 107 -3.16 29.72 8.94
CA VAL A 107 -2.84 28.33 8.62
C VAL A 107 -2.25 27.65 9.84
N ASN A 108 -2.34 26.33 9.93
CA ASN A 108 -1.72 25.56 10.98
C ASN A 108 -0.34 25.01 10.58
N LYS A 109 0.37 24.40 11.53
CA LYS A 109 1.69 23.79 11.31
C LYS A 109 1.67 22.67 10.27
N ALA A 110 0.59 21.84 10.21
CA ALA A 110 0.47 20.79 9.22
C ALA A 110 0.46 21.33 7.79
N PHE A 111 -0.25 22.44 7.55
CA PHE A 111 -0.24 23.15 6.26
C PHE A 111 1.16 23.67 5.90
N ALA A 112 1.85 24.30 6.84
CA ALA A 112 3.20 24.81 6.64
C ALA A 112 4.22 23.68 6.34
N LYS A 113 4.12 22.56 7.06
CA LYS A 113 4.98 21.38 6.85
C LYS A 113 4.81 20.79 5.45
N LEU A 114 3.57 20.63 4.98
CA LEU A 114 3.32 20.02 3.67
C LEU A 114 3.76 20.95 2.52
N THR A 115 3.48 22.25 2.65
CA THR A 115 3.87 23.24 1.62
C THR A 115 5.37 23.56 1.61
N GLY A 116 6.07 23.23 2.71
CA GLY A 116 7.47 23.59 2.91
C GLY A 116 7.72 25.10 3.08
N LEU A 117 6.64 25.87 3.34
CA LEU A 117 6.71 27.32 3.50
C LEU A 117 6.45 27.74 4.96
N PRO A 118 7.23 28.66 5.53
CA PRO A 118 6.95 29.18 6.86
C PRO A 118 5.64 29.98 6.88
N ILE A 119 4.85 29.86 7.96
CA ILE A 119 3.53 30.49 8.12
C ILE A 119 3.56 32.00 7.77
N LYS A 120 4.59 32.71 8.22
CA LYS A 120 4.75 34.15 7.95
C LYS A 120 4.82 34.50 6.45
N LYS A 121 5.28 33.59 5.59
CA LYS A 121 5.32 33.78 4.13
C LYS A 121 4.00 33.46 3.45
N ILE A 122 3.12 32.69 4.12
CA ILE A 122 1.83 32.24 3.59
C ILE A 122 0.76 33.31 3.84
N ILE A 123 0.71 33.88 5.04
CA ILE A 123 -0.32 34.84 5.46
C ILE A 123 -0.34 36.07 4.53
N GLY A 124 -1.53 36.47 4.10
CA GLY A 124 -1.79 37.61 3.18
C GLY A 124 -1.59 37.28 1.70
N LYS A 125 -1.09 36.09 1.37
CA LYS A 125 -0.84 35.64 0.00
C LYS A 125 -2.00 34.84 -0.57
N LYS A 126 -2.10 34.79 -1.92
CA LYS A 126 -2.98 33.88 -2.67
C LYS A 126 -2.23 32.64 -3.12
N ASP A 127 -2.95 31.58 -3.50
CA ASP A 127 -2.36 30.34 -4.00
C ASP A 127 -1.38 30.58 -5.16
N LYS A 128 -1.76 31.41 -6.13
CA LYS A 128 -0.91 31.77 -7.27
C LYS A 128 0.40 32.43 -6.88
N GLU A 129 0.39 33.30 -5.85
CA GLU A 129 1.57 33.99 -5.36
C GLU A 129 2.54 33.05 -4.60
N LEU A 130 2.02 31.92 -4.05
CA LEU A 130 2.80 30.98 -3.26
C LEU A 130 3.35 29.81 -4.08
N PHE A 131 2.62 29.41 -5.13
CA PHE A 131 2.86 28.16 -5.86
C PHE A 131 3.14 28.38 -7.35
N GLU A 132 3.57 29.59 -7.77
CA GLU A 132 3.95 29.88 -9.16
C GLU A 132 4.91 28.83 -9.71
N GLY A 133 4.48 28.10 -10.76
CA GLY A 133 5.28 27.11 -11.49
C GLY A 133 5.53 25.78 -10.78
N LYS A 134 4.96 25.55 -9.59
CA LYS A 134 5.14 24.32 -8.81
C LYS A 134 3.81 23.69 -8.50
N SER A 135 3.36 22.84 -9.42
CA SER A 135 2.25 21.89 -9.23
C SER A 135 0.88 22.49 -8.87
N HIS A 136 -0.14 21.79 -9.29
CA HIS A 136 -1.55 22.03 -8.98
C HIS A 136 -1.84 21.85 -7.48
N PHE A 137 -1.36 22.81 -6.68
CA PHE A 137 -1.81 22.95 -5.31
C PHE A 137 -3.22 23.54 -5.39
N LEU A 138 -4.23 22.71 -5.13
CA LEU A 138 -5.64 23.10 -5.14
C LEU A 138 -6.02 23.79 -6.47
N GLN A 139 -6.42 22.96 -7.41
CA GLN A 139 -6.89 23.39 -8.71
C GLN A 139 -7.91 24.52 -8.57
N ASP A 140 -7.53 25.69 -9.10
CA ASP A 140 -8.36 26.84 -9.38
C ASP A 140 -8.74 27.77 -8.22
N ASP A 141 -8.05 28.93 -8.16
CA ASP A 141 -8.56 30.12 -7.46
C ASP A 141 -10.04 30.42 -7.80
N SER A 142 -10.51 29.97 -8.97
CA SER A 142 -11.88 30.10 -9.44
C SER A 142 -12.86 29.27 -8.61
N ASP A 143 -12.47 28.10 -8.11
CA ASP A 143 -13.36 27.22 -7.34
C ASP A 143 -13.56 27.76 -5.92
N ASP A 144 -12.50 28.17 -5.22
CA ASP A 144 -12.62 28.80 -3.90
C ASP A 144 -13.48 30.06 -3.97
N LEU A 145 -13.29 30.91 -5.00
CA LEU A 145 -14.08 32.12 -5.19
C LEU A 145 -15.55 31.82 -5.53
N LYS A 146 -15.82 30.77 -6.30
CA LYS A 146 -17.21 30.29 -6.55
C LYS A 146 -17.87 29.82 -5.27
N GLU A 147 -17.16 29.05 -4.43
CA GLU A 147 -17.65 28.55 -3.15
C GLU A 147 -17.95 29.70 -2.18
N ILE A 148 -17.05 30.72 -2.10
CA ILE A 148 -17.28 31.92 -1.33
C ILE A 148 -18.56 32.65 -1.82
N ARG A 149 -18.73 32.80 -3.13
CA ARG A 149 -19.89 33.47 -3.72
C ARG A 149 -21.19 32.70 -3.51
N ASN A 150 -21.15 31.37 -3.67
CA ASN A 150 -22.32 30.50 -3.57
C ASN A 150 -22.74 30.23 -2.10
N GLY A 151 -21.85 30.44 -1.13
CA GLY A 151 -22.09 30.23 0.29
C GLY A 151 -22.44 28.78 0.66
N LYS A 152 -22.12 27.79 -0.21
CA LYS A 152 -22.37 26.36 0.02
C LYS A 152 -21.08 25.65 0.41
N PRO A 153 -21.10 24.74 1.39
CA PRO A 153 -19.93 23.96 1.75
C PRO A 153 -19.63 22.89 0.68
N VAL A 154 -18.36 22.63 0.43
CA VAL A 154 -17.87 21.46 -0.28
C VAL A 154 -17.30 20.49 0.74
N LEU A 155 -17.82 19.27 0.78
CA LEU A 155 -17.45 18.27 1.76
C LEU A 155 -16.96 17.00 1.07
N ASN A 156 -15.92 16.37 1.67
CA ASN A 156 -15.38 15.08 1.27
C ASN A 156 -14.93 15.01 -0.20
N LYS A 157 -14.42 16.12 -0.75
CA LYS A 157 -13.85 16.13 -2.09
C LYS A 157 -12.45 15.53 -2.05
N GLU A 158 -12.21 14.48 -2.83
CA GLU A 158 -10.87 13.94 -3.01
C GLU A 158 -10.11 14.76 -4.05
N GLU A 159 -8.92 15.21 -3.70
CA GLU A 159 -8.02 15.97 -4.57
C GLU A 159 -6.62 15.36 -4.55
N THR A 160 -5.93 15.38 -5.70
CA THR A 160 -4.54 14.88 -5.78
C THR A 160 -3.59 16.06 -5.77
N LEU A 161 -2.69 16.06 -4.79
CA LEU A 161 -1.63 17.05 -4.67
C LEU A 161 -0.31 16.49 -5.19
N LYS A 162 0.26 17.10 -6.22
CA LYS A 162 1.63 16.79 -6.68
C LYS A 162 2.63 17.58 -5.85
N THR A 163 3.51 16.89 -5.12
CA THR A 163 4.59 17.48 -4.34
C THR A 163 5.95 17.10 -4.95
N LYS A 164 7.04 17.71 -4.48
CA LYS A 164 8.39 17.31 -4.88
C LYS A 164 8.72 15.85 -4.53
N ASN A 165 8.04 15.30 -3.54
CA ASN A 165 8.24 13.95 -3.01
C ASN A 165 7.19 12.95 -3.52
N GLY A 166 6.45 13.27 -4.60
CA GLY A 166 5.41 12.42 -5.17
C GLY A 166 4.00 13.00 -5.07
N SER A 167 3.00 12.25 -5.55
CA SER A 167 1.59 12.63 -5.47
C SER A 167 1.00 12.21 -4.13
N ARG A 168 0.16 13.08 -3.52
CA ARG A 168 -0.57 12.79 -2.30
C ARG A 168 -2.07 12.91 -2.54
N ALA A 169 -2.84 12.00 -1.98
CA ALA A 169 -4.30 12.05 -2.01
C ALA A 169 -4.81 12.80 -0.77
N LEU A 170 -5.58 13.85 -1.00
CA LEU A 170 -6.13 14.70 0.06
C LEU A 170 -7.65 14.59 0.08
N LEU A 171 -8.23 14.45 1.26
CA LEU A 171 -9.66 14.63 1.50
C LEU A 171 -9.91 16.05 1.95
N VAL A 172 -10.52 16.86 1.07
CA VAL A 172 -10.67 18.31 1.25
C VAL A 172 -12.13 18.66 1.61
N ASN A 173 -12.26 19.49 2.64
CA ASN A 173 -13.52 20.11 3.02
C ASN A 173 -13.33 21.64 3.03
N LYS A 174 -14.24 22.37 2.41
CA LYS A 174 -14.24 23.83 2.34
C LYS A 174 -15.59 24.35 2.84
N ILE A 175 -15.57 25.14 3.89
CA ILE A 175 -16.78 25.64 4.57
C ILE A 175 -16.75 27.17 4.53
N PRO A 176 -17.71 27.83 3.86
CA PRO A 176 -17.86 29.28 3.91
C PRO A 176 -18.20 29.75 5.32
N TYR A 177 -17.47 30.73 5.85
CA TYR A 177 -17.83 31.36 7.12
C TYR A 177 -18.47 32.74 6.88
N LYS A 178 -19.42 33.10 7.76
CA LYS A 178 -20.24 34.30 7.61
C LYS A 178 -19.99 35.26 8.77
N ASN A 179 -20.15 36.55 8.50
CA ASN A 179 -20.18 37.57 9.55
C ASN A 179 -21.54 37.57 10.29
N ILE A 180 -21.67 38.48 11.27
CA ILE A 180 -22.88 38.64 12.10
C ILE A 180 -24.12 38.99 11.24
N GLU A 181 -23.90 39.62 10.09
CA GLU A 181 -24.97 40.02 9.14
C GLU A 181 -25.35 38.87 8.17
N GLY A 182 -24.74 37.68 8.29
CA GLY A 182 -24.98 36.53 7.43
C GLY A 182 -24.27 36.55 6.08
N LYS A 183 -23.41 37.53 5.81
CA LYS A 183 -22.64 37.64 4.59
C LYS A 183 -21.38 36.79 4.65
N THR A 184 -21.07 36.06 3.59
CA THR A 184 -19.86 35.24 3.51
C THR A 184 -18.62 36.15 3.49
N GLU A 185 -17.71 35.94 4.44
CA GLU A 185 -16.46 36.69 4.61
C GLU A 185 -15.24 35.90 4.10
N GLY A 186 -15.39 34.59 3.86
CA GLY A 186 -14.32 33.75 3.37
C GLY A 186 -14.62 32.27 3.52
N ILE A 187 -13.58 31.44 3.48
CA ILE A 187 -13.68 29.99 3.65
C ILE A 187 -12.71 29.47 4.72
N ILE A 188 -13.14 28.41 5.38
CA ILE A 188 -12.30 27.56 6.22
C ILE A 188 -12.10 26.26 5.47
N GLY A 189 -10.84 25.89 5.23
CA GLY A 189 -10.49 24.64 4.57
C GLY A 189 -9.83 23.65 5.53
N PHE A 190 -10.21 22.38 5.38
CA PHE A 190 -9.57 21.24 6.04
C PHE A 190 -9.15 20.27 4.96
N ALA A 191 -7.88 19.86 4.97
CA ALA A 191 -7.39 18.84 4.06
C ALA A 191 -6.65 17.77 4.86
N LEU A 192 -7.12 16.53 4.76
CA LEU A 192 -6.50 15.37 5.41
C LEU A 192 -5.74 14.56 4.36
N ASP A 193 -4.48 14.25 4.63
CA ASP A 193 -3.71 13.34 3.80
C ASP A 193 -4.24 11.91 4.00
N ILE A 194 -4.83 11.35 2.97
CA ILE A 194 -5.41 10.00 2.95
C ILE A 194 -4.59 9.04 2.08
N THR A 195 -3.36 9.41 1.70
CA THR A 195 -2.51 8.65 0.78
C THR A 195 -2.28 7.23 1.29
N ASP A 196 -1.84 7.07 2.53
CA ASP A 196 -1.57 5.77 3.14
C ASP A 196 -2.86 4.93 3.28
N ARG A 197 -3.95 5.57 3.69
CA ARG A 197 -5.25 4.90 3.80
C ARG A 197 -5.71 4.37 2.44
N ARG A 198 -5.61 5.17 1.39
CA ARG A 198 -5.99 4.78 0.02
C ARG A 198 -5.14 3.63 -0.50
N HIS A 199 -3.82 3.68 -0.30
CA HIS A 199 -2.93 2.57 -0.65
C HIS A 199 -3.30 1.28 0.09
N LEU A 200 -3.59 1.36 1.39
CA LEU A 200 -4.02 0.19 2.16
C LEU A 200 -5.38 -0.36 1.69
N GLU A 201 -6.32 0.51 1.33
CA GLU A 201 -7.63 0.10 0.80
C GLU A 201 -7.49 -0.56 -0.57
N GLU A 202 -6.64 -0.02 -1.46
CA GLU A 202 -6.31 -0.61 -2.77
C GLU A 202 -5.62 -1.97 -2.62
N GLU A 203 -4.64 -2.09 -1.72
CA GLU A 203 -3.97 -3.37 -1.43
C GLU A 203 -4.94 -4.41 -0.86
N ARG A 204 -5.82 -4.01 0.07
CA ARG A 204 -6.86 -4.90 0.61
C ARG A 204 -7.84 -5.35 -0.47
N SER A 205 -8.27 -4.46 -1.33
CA SER A 205 -9.16 -4.78 -2.44
C SER A 205 -8.52 -5.79 -3.40
N LYS A 206 -7.25 -5.57 -3.78
CA LYS A 206 -6.48 -6.50 -4.61
C LYS A 206 -6.34 -7.86 -3.93
N ALA A 207 -5.98 -7.88 -2.65
CA ALA A 207 -5.85 -9.12 -1.88
C ALA A 207 -7.17 -9.89 -1.78
N SER A 208 -8.30 -9.20 -1.54
CA SER A 208 -9.63 -9.82 -1.47
C SER A 208 -10.08 -10.41 -2.81
N LYS A 209 -9.83 -9.71 -3.92
CA LYS A 209 -10.09 -10.24 -5.27
C LYS A 209 -9.29 -11.50 -5.55
N LEU A 210 -8.00 -11.52 -5.18
CA LEU A 210 -7.13 -12.69 -5.34
C LEU A 210 -7.54 -13.84 -4.42
N GLU A 211 -7.99 -13.56 -3.20
CA GLU A 211 -8.49 -14.57 -2.27
C GLU A 211 -9.74 -15.25 -2.82
N SER A 212 -10.70 -14.48 -3.33
CA SER A 212 -11.91 -15.02 -3.97
C SER A 212 -11.57 -15.85 -5.20
N LEU A 213 -10.63 -15.38 -6.03
CA LEU A 213 -10.13 -16.12 -7.18
C LEU A 213 -9.44 -17.43 -6.73
N GLY A 214 -8.68 -17.38 -5.65
CA GLY A 214 -7.95 -18.52 -5.12
C GLY A 214 -8.86 -19.63 -4.61
N LEU A 215 -9.96 -19.30 -3.93
CA LEU A 215 -10.95 -20.27 -3.48
C LEU A 215 -11.62 -21.01 -4.65
N LEU A 216 -12.02 -20.27 -5.68
CA LEU A 216 -12.60 -20.86 -6.91
C LEU A 216 -11.56 -21.67 -7.69
N ALA A 217 -10.34 -21.13 -7.82
CA ALA A 217 -9.28 -21.75 -8.58
C ALA A 217 -8.83 -23.09 -7.98
N GLY A 218 -8.84 -23.25 -6.65
CA GLY A 218 -8.45 -24.48 -5.98
C GLY A 218 -9.32 -25.67 -6.38
N GLY A 219 -10.64 -25.53 -6.35
CA GLY A 219 -11.58 -26.59 -6.75
C GLY A 219 -11.52 -26.90 -8.26
N ILE A 220 -11.59 -25.82 -9.06
CA ILE A 220 -11.56 -25.94 -10.53
C ILE A 220 -10.26 -26.59 -11.01
N ALA A 221 -9.10 -26.18 -10.47
CA ALA A 221 -7.82 -26.74 -10.90
C ALA A 221 -7.64 -28.21 -10.52
N HIS A 222 -8.24 -28.67 -9.42
CA HIS A 222 -8.29 -30.09 -9.08
C HIS A 222 -8.99 -30.89 -10.18
N ASP A 223 -10.16 -30.45 -10.59
CA ASP A 223 -10.96 -31.15 -11.62
C ASP A 223 -10.27 -31.13 -12.99
N PHE A 224 -9.68 -29.96 -13.37
CA PHE A 224 -8.86 -29.89 -14.58
C PHE A 224 -7.65 -30.83 -14.55
N ASN A 225 -6.92 -30.92 -13.43
CA ASN A 225 -5.77 -31.80 -13.31
C ASN A 225 -6.17 -33.28 -13.42
N ASN A 226 -7.34 -33.66 -12.93
CA ASN A 226 -7.87 -34.99 -13.07
C ASN A 226 -8.17 -35.33 -14.53
N ILE A 227 -8.89 -34.42 -15.24
CA ILE A 227 -9.18 -34.59 -16.67
C ILE A 227 -7.89 -34.66 -17.49
N LEU A 228 -6.93 -33.73 -17.24
CA LEU A 228 -5.64 -33.73 -17.92
C LEU A 228 -4.81 -34.99 -17.64
N THR A 229 -4.93 -35.59 -16.44
CA THR A 229 -4.27 -36.86 -16.09
C THR A 229 -4.81 -38.00 -16.95
N ALA A 230 -6.13 -38.04 -17.12
CA ALA A 230 -6.77 -39.05 -17.97
C ALA A 230 -6.36 -38.86 -19.46
N ILE A 231 -6.36 -37.65 -19.97
CA ILE A 231 -5.99 -37.37 -21.38
C ILE A 231 -4.51 -37.67 -21.62
N LEU A 232 -3.59 -37.16 -20.80
CA LEU A 232 -2.16 -37.40 -20.93
C LEU A 232 -1.81 -38.89 -20.79
N GLY A 233 -2.48 -39.61 -19.86
CA GLY A 233 -2.27 -41.04 -19.71
C GLY A 233 -2.67 -41.83 -20.95
N ASN A 234 -3.81 -41.52 -21.56
CA ASN A 234 -4.24 -42.16 -22.80
C ASN A 234 -3.35 -41.80 -24.01
N ILE A 235 -2.89 -40.54 -24.12
CA ILE A 235 -1.91 -40.15 -25.14
C ILE A 235 -0.61 -40.95 -24.94
N SER A 236 -0.07 -41.00 -23.71
CA SER A 236 1.15 -41.73 -23.41
C SER A 236 1.02 -43.23 -23.71
N LEU A 237 -0.13 -43.86 -23.45
CA LEU A 237 -0.39 -45.24 -23.89
C LEU A 237 -0.44 -45.36 -25.41
N GLY A 238 -1.14 -44.45 -26.10
CA GLY A 238 -1.20 -44.41 -27.55
C GLY A 238 0.20 -44.30 -28.21
N GLU A 239 1.07 -43.49 -27.64
CA GLU A 239 2.47 -43.34 -28.10
C GLU A 239 3.26 -44.66 -28.03
N THR A 240 2.94 -45.53 -27.10
CA THR A 240 3.61 -46.86 -26.97
C THR A 240 3.11 -47.89 -27.96
N LEU A 241 1.96 -47.65 -28.59
CA LEU A 241 1.30 -48.58 -29.54
C LEU A 241 1.61 -48.24 -31.00
N VAL A 242 2.26 -47.12 -31.29
CA VAL A 242 2.58 -46.63 -32.64
C VAL A 242 4.08 -46.48 -32.86
N ASN A 243 4.54 -46.57 -34.09
CA ASN A 243 5.93 -46.32 -34.42
C ASN A 243 6.21 -44.80 -34.37
N LYS A 244 7.43 -44.44 -33.98
CA LYS A 244 7.85 -43.05 -33.81
C LYS A 244 7.83 -42.26 -35.13
N ASP A 245 7.90 -42.95 -36.26
CA ASP A 245 7.92 -42.34 -37.61
C ASP A 245 6.52 -42.16 -38.18
N ASP A 246 5.47 -42.67 -37.50
CA ASP A 246 4.08 -42.53 -37.96
C ASP A 246 3.52 -41.14 -37.77
N GLU A 247 2.70 -40.69 -38.70
CA GLU A 247 1.91 -39.46 -38.61
C GLU A 247 1.08 -39.42 -37.31
N ILE A 248 0.53 -40.59 -36.88
CA ILE A 248 -0.22 -40.70 -35.62
C ILE A 248 0.65 -40.36 -34.41
N TYR A 249 1.92 -40.82 -34.37
CA TYR A 249 2.84 -40.45 -33.29
C TYR A 249 3.06 -38.94 -33.19
N ARG A 250 3.23 -38.29 -34.34
CA ARG A 250 3.39 -36.84 -34.40
C ARG A 250 2.13 -36.11 -33.86
N ARG A 251 0.93 -36.56 -34.23
CA ARG A 251 -0.34 -36.02 -33.72
C ARG A 251 -0.51 -36.23 -32.21
N LEU A 252 -0.13 -37.40 -31.71
CA LEU A 252 -0.12 -37.64 -30.27
C LEU A 252 0.84 -36.71 -29.52
N LYS A 253 2.02 -36.43 -30.08
CA LYS A 253 2.95 -35.45 -29.52
C LYS A 253 2.42 -34.02 -29.52
N GLU A 254 1.73 -33.60 -30.56
CA GLU A 254 1.06 -32.29 -30.61
C GLU A 254 -0.04 -32.21 -29.52
N ALA A 255 -0.84 -33.25 -29.34
CA ALA A 255 -1.86 -33.35 -28.29
C ALA A 255 -1.23 -33.35 -26.87
N GLU A 256 -0.13 -34.11 -26.68
CA GLU A 256 0.63 -34.10 -25.42
C GLU A 256 1.08 -32.69 -25.06
N ASN A 257 1.69 -31.98 -26.02
CA ASN A 257 2.15 -30.62 -25.81
C ASN A 257 1.01 -29.64 -25.50
N ALA A 258 -0.16 -29.82 -26.11
CA ALA A 258 -1.34 -29.03 -25.78
C ALA A 258 -1.84 -29.27 -24.35
N CYS A 259 -1.88 -30.54 -23.92
CA CYS A 259 -2.23 -30.90 -22.52
C CYS A 259 -1.24 -30.34 -21.51
N LEU A 260 0.07 -30.34 -21.83
CA LEU A 260 1.09 -29.77 -20.95
C LEU A 260 0.92 -28.26 -20.82
N ARG A 261 0.61 -27.55 -21.89
CA ARG A 261 0.28 -26.10 -21.81
C ARG A 261 -0.97 -25.85 -20.94
N ALA A 262 -2.00 -26.67 -21.06
CA ALA A 262 -3.19 -26.57 -20.21
C ALA A 262 -2.87 -26.85 -18.73
N LYS A 263 -1.99 -27.82 -18.45
CA LYS A 263 -1.46 -28.09 -17.10
C LYS A 263 -0.76 -26.86 -16.53
N ASP A 264 0.13 -26.23 -17.30
CA ASP A 264 0.86 -25.04 -16.86
C ASP A 264 -0.08 -23.88 -16.52
N LEU A 265 -1.15 -23.68 -17.33
CA LEU A 265 -2.19 -22.68 -17.05
C LEU A 265 -2.95 -23.00 -15.76
N THR A 266 -3.30 -24.26 -15.54
CA THR A 266 -3.97 -24.73 -14.31
C THR A 266 -3.08 -24.51 -13.09
N GLN A 267 -1.76 -24.76 -13.22
CA GLN A 267 -0.78 -24.52 -12.17
C GLN A 267 -0.65 -23.02 -11.82
N GLN A 268 -0.75 -22.13 -12.82
CA GLN A 268 -0.77 -20.67 -12.58
C GLN A 268 -2.01 -20.27 -11.76
N LEU A 269 -3.19 -20.85 -12.06
CA LEU A 269 -4.40 -20.60 -11.29
C LEU A 269 -4.27 -21.08 -9.83
N LEU A 270 -3.65 -22.23 -9.61
CA LEU A 270 -3.41 -22.77 -8.25
C LEU A 270 -2.52 -21.91 -7.38
N THR A 271 -1.67 -21.08 -7.97
CA THR A 271 -0.79 -20.17 -7.23
C THR A 271 -1.57 -19.14 -6.40
N PHE A 272 -2.81 -18.83 -6.80
CA PHE A 272 -3.70 -17.92 -6.05
C PHE A 272 -4.41 -18.62 -4.89
N SER A 273 -4.52 -19.97 -4.90
CA SER A 273 -5.17 -20.73 -3.84
C SER A 273 -4.44 -20.59 -2.50
N LYS A 274 -5.21 -20.51 -1.41
CA LYS A 274 -4.69 -20.49 -0.03
C LYS A 274 -4.12 -21.83 0.44
N GLU A 275 -4.44 -22.92 -0.23
CA GLU A 275 -4.15 -24.28 0.26
C GLU A 275 -2.68 -24.70 0.13
N GLY A 276 -1.82 -23.91 -0.52
CA GLY A 276 -0.39 -24.21 -0.62
C GLY A 276 0.39 -23.72 0.60
N VAL A 277 0.92 -24.63 1.41
CA VAL A 277 1.89 -24.29 2.47
C VAL A 277 3.20 -23.88 1.82
N LEU A 278 3.66 -22.66 2.10
CA LEU A 278 4.95 -22.14 1.69
C LEU A 278 6.07 -22.95 2.35
N ILE A 279 6.89 -23.60 1.52
CA ILE A 279 8.07 -24.33 1.99
C ILE A 279 9.27 -23.39 1.89
N LYS A 280 9.40 -22.52 2.87
CA LYS A 280 10.52 -21.59 2.92
C LYS A 280 11.78 -22.32 3.36
N ILE A 281 12.83 -22.21 2.56
CA ILE A 281 14.18 -22.69 2.88
C ILE A 281 15.17 -21.55 2.71
N SER A 282 16.21 -21.54 3.53
CA SER A 282 17.30 -20.57 3.39
C SER A 282 18.00 -20.82 2.07
N THR A 283 17.99 -19.83 1.17
CA THR A 283 18.41 -19.97 -0.23
C THR A 283 19.38 -18.85 -0.62
N SER A 284 20.42 -19.22 -1.39
CA SER A 284 21.22 -18.25 -2.15
C SER A 284 20.43 -17.83 -3.38
N ILE A 285 20.00 -16.58 -3.41
CA ILE A 285 19.15 -16.07 -4.50
C ILE A 285 19.94 -15.89 -5.81
N ALA A 286 21.27 -15.73 -5.74
CA ALA A 286 22.12 -15.47 -6.89
C ALA A 286 22.09 -16.61 -7.93
N GLU A 287 22.22 -17.87 -7.46
CA GLU A 287 22.17 -19.06 -8.33
C GLU A 287 20.77 -19.22 -8.95
N LEU A 288 19.73 -19.07 -8.10
CA LEU A 288 18.34 -19.21 -8.52
C LEU A 288 17.95 -18.21 -9.64
N ILE A 289 18.37 -16.96 -9.51
CA ILE A 289 18.13 -15.92 -10.53
C ILE A 289 18.82 -16.27 -11.85
N LYS A 290 20.10 -16.63 -11.80
CA LYS A 290 20.88 -16.94 -13.00
C LYS A 290 20.32 -18.14 -13.75
N GLU A 291 20.01 -19.24 -13.06
CA GLU A 291 19.45 -20.46 -13.65
C GLU A 291 18.06 -20.19 -14.26
N SER A 292 17.16 -19.52 -13.52
CA SER A 292 15.80 -19.25 -13.98
C SER A 292 15.78 -18.33 -15.20
N ALA A 293 16.54 -17.23 -15.18
CA ALA A 293 16.60 -16.30 -16.29
C ALA A 293 17.24 -16.93 -17.54
N TRP A 294 18.33 -17.68 -17.37
CA TRP A 294 18.99 -18.37 -18.47
C TRP A 294 18.08 -19.40 -19.13
N PHE A 295 17.36 -20.20 -18.33
CA PHE A 295 16.40 -21.18 -18.83
C PHE A 295 15.27 -20.54 -19.65
N SER A 296 14.70 -19.43 -19.14
CA SER A 296 13.60 -18.71 -19.81
C SER A 296 14.00 -18.05 -21.14
N LEU A 297 15.28 -17.71 -21.30
CA LEU A 297 15.82 -17.07 -22.49
C LEU A 297 16.49 -18.06 -23.47
N SER A 298 16.57 -19.33 -23.10
CA SER A 298 17.19 -20.36 -23.97
C SER A 298 16.51 -20.38 -25.33
N GLY A 299 17.30 -20.33 -26.40
CA GLY A 299 16.83 -20.31 -27.79
C GLY A 299 16.22 -18.98 -28.26
N SER A 300 16.38 -17.88 -27.48
CA SER A 300 15.96 -16.54 -27.90
C SER A 300 17.14 -15.69 -28.42
N ASN A 301 16.82 -14.62 -29.15
CA ASN A 301 17.78 -13.61 -29.63
C ASN A 301 18.04 -12.49 -28.61
N ILE A 302 17.70 -12.67 -27.33
CA ILE A 302 17.85 -11.69 -26.26
C ILE A 302 19.10 -11.96 -25.46
N ARG A 303 19.90 -10.92 -25.20
CA ARG A 303 21.05 -10.96 -24.31
C ARG A 303 20.66 -10.70 -22.88
N CYS A 304 21.12 -11.54 -21.94
CA CYS A 304 20.93 -11.33 -20.50
C CYS A 304 22.25 -10.90 -19.86
N GLU A 305 22.24 -9.75 -19.19
CA GLU A 305 23.37 -9.26 -18.41
C GLU A 305 23.07 -9.37 -16.93
N PHE A 306 23.98 -10.00 -16.19
CA PHE A 306 23.86 -10.18 -14.75
C PHE A 306 24.82 -9.24 -14.01
N ASN A 307 24.26 -8.43 -13.10
CA ASN A 307 25.00 -7.60 -12.16
C ASN A 307 24.57 -7.97 -10.73
N VAL A 308 25.11 -9.08 -10.24
CA VAL A 308 24.73 -9.69 -8.95
C VAL A 308 25.90 -9.51 -8.00
N ALA A 309 25.65 -8.86 -6.85
CA ALA A 309 26.68 -8.69 -5.81
C ALA A 309 27.14 -10.03 -5.25
N ASP A 310 28.45 -10.16 -4.99
CA ASP A 310 29.04 -11.39 -4.49
C ASP A 310 28.71 -11.68 -3.02
N ASP A 311 28.37 -10.65 -2.24
CA ASP A 311 28.12 -10.68 -0.80
C ASP A 311 26.61 -10.68 -0.45
N LEU A 312 25.74 -11.16 -1.36
CA LEU A 312 24.30 -11.19 -1.13
C LEU A 312 23.94 -12.01 0.13
N TRP A 313 23.03 -11.46 0.92
CA TRP A 313 22.45 -12.17 2.06
C TRP A 313 21.62 -13.37 1.60
N TYR A 314 21.31 -14.26 2.52
CA TYR A 314 20.37 -15.35 2.26
C TYR A 314 18.91 -14.87 2.43
N VAL A 315 17.97 -15.58 1.79
CA VAL A 315 16.54 -15.36 1.91
C VAL A 315 15.83 -16.65 2.29
N GLU A 316 14.76 -16.55 3.07
CA GLU A 316 13.87 -17.69 3.36
C GLU A 316 12.71 -17.71 2.37
N VAL A 317 12.83 -18.54 1.34
CA VAL A 317 11.90 -18.56 0.22
C VAL A 317 11.55 -19.98 -0.23
N ASP A 318 10.41 -20.11 -0.86
CA ASP A 318 10.06 -21.27 -1.68
C ASP A 318 10.72 -21.11 -3.06
N GLN A 319 11.75 -21.91 -3.31
CA GLN A 319 12.56 -21.80 -4.54
C GLN A 319 11.73 -21.95 -5.82
N ALA A 320 10.75 -22.87 -5.82
CA ALA A 320 9.91 -23.10 -7.00
C ALA A 320 9.03 -21.87 -7.31
N GLN A 321 8.49 -21.23 -6.26
CA GLN A 321 7.68 -20.03 -6.42
C GLN A 321 8.53 -18.83 -6.86
N ILE A 322 9.73 -18.65 -6.30
CA ILE A 322 10.61 -17.55 -6.75
C ILE A 322 11.09 -17.78 -8.18
N THR A 323 11.44 -19.01 -8.56
CA THR A 323 11.71 -19.37 -9.97
C THR A 323 10.55 -18.95 -10.87
N GLN A 324 9.31 -19.20 -10.46
CA GLN A 324 8.11 -18.79 -11.21
C GLN A 324 8.00 -17.26 -11.35
N VAL A 325 8.33 -16.50 -10.29
CA VAL A 325 8.39 -15.02 -10.36
C VAL A 325 9.37 -14.56 -11.43
N ILE A 326 10.61 -15.06 -11.36
CA ILE A 326 11.67 -14.69 -12.31
C ILE A 326 11.25 -15.04 -13.74
N ASN A 327 10.76 -16.26 -13.96
CA ASN A 327 10.29 -16.73 -15.27
C ASN A 327 9.17 -15.82 -15.82
N ASN A 328 8.16 -15.48 -15.02
CA ASN A 328 7.07 -14.63 -15.45
C ASN A 328 7.54 -13.24 -15.88
N LEU A 329 8.45 -12.62 -15.14
CA LEU A 329 8.98 -11.30 -15.45
C LEU A 329 9.92 -11.33 -16.67
N VAL A 330 10.80 -12.33 -16.77
CA VAL A 330 11.72 -12.50 -17.91
C VAL A 330 10.96 -12.83 -19.20
N ILE A 331 9.91 -13.67 -19.14
CA ILE A 331 9.06 -13.97 -20.30
C ILE A 331 8.30 -12.72 -20.75
N ASN A 332 7.79 -11.91 -19.81
CA ASN A 332 7.16 -10.64 -20.15
C ASN A 332 8.12 -9.66 -20.83
N ALA A 333 9.35 -9.55 -20.32
CA ALA A 333 10.41 -8.75 -20.91
C ALA A 333 10.76 -9.25 -22.34
N LYS A 334 10.92 -10.57 -22.51
CA LYS A 334 11.12 -11.20 -23.83
C LYS A 334 10.00 -10.86 -24.82
N GLN A 335 8.75 -10.97 -24.38
CA GLN A 335 7.59 -10.64 -25.21
C GLN A 335 7.46 -9.15 -25.54
N ALA A 336 8.10 -8.27 -24.78
CA ALA A 336 8.14 -6.84 -25.06
C ALA A 336 9.22 -6.45 -26.07
N MET A 337 10.10 -7.39 -26.44
CA MET A 337 11.27 -7.20 -27.33
C MET A 337 11.26 -8.23 -28.47
N GLU A 338 10.25 -8.17 -29.36
CA GLU A 338 10.06 -9.15 -30.45
C GLU A 338 11.28 -9.22 -31.40
N ASP A 339 11.90 -8.07 -31.68
CA ASP A 339 13.07 -7.96 -32.55
C ASP A 339 14.41 -8.28 -31.87
N GLY A 340 14.37 -8.74 -30.63
CA GLY A 340 15.55 -8.96 -29.78
C GLY A 340 15.87 -7.74 -28.94
N GLY A 341 16.91 -7.86 -28.11
CA GLY A 341 17.29 -6.79 -27.19
C GLY A 341 18.11 -7.30 -26.00
N LYS A 342 18.07 -6.54 -24.92
CA LYS A 342 18.86 -6.80 -23.72
C LYS A 342 17.98 -6.77 -22.48
N ILE A 343 18.12 -7.79 -21.64
CA ILE A 343 17.58 -7.82 -20.28
C ILE A 343 18.76 -7.68 -19.31
N LYS A 344 18.64 -6.74 -18.38
CA LYS A 344 19.58 -6.56 -17.28
C LYS A 344 18.94 -7.07 -15.99
N VAL A 345 19.62 -8.03 -15.35
CA VAL A 345 19.20 -8.59 -14.07
C VAL A 345 20.24 -8.24 -13.02
N SER A 346 19.84 -7.49 -12.00
CA SER A 346 20.74 -7.10 -10.91
C SER A 346 20.19 -7.55 -9.57
N ALA A 347 21.10 -7.82 -8.62
CA ALA A 347 20.73 -8.13 -7.24
C ALA A 347 21.74 -7.52 -6.27
N GLU A 348 21.23 -6.86 -5.24
CA GLU A 348 22.02 -6.15 -4.24
C GLU A 348 21.37 -6.23 -2.85
N ASN A 349 22.18 -6.03 -1.81
CA ASN A 349 21.69 -5.91 -0.45
C ASN A 349 21.09 -4.52 -0.22
N TYR A 350 19.89 -4.45 0.37
CA TYR A 350 19.17 -3.21 0.60
C TYR A 350 18.73 -3.09 2.08
N ILE A 351 18.91 -1.92 2.68
CA ILE A 351 18.48 -1.63 4.05
C ILE A 351 17.37 -0.57 3.99
N SER A 352 16.16 -0.96 4.34
CA SER A 352 15.03 -0.03 4.50
C SER A 352 15.10 0.63 5.87
N ARG A 353 14.89 1.95 5.91
CA ARG A 353 14.82 2.77 7.15
C ARG A 353 13.38 3.03 7.61
N GLY A 354 12.39 2.44 6.94
CA GLY A 354 10.97 2.64 7.26
C GLY A 354 10.34 3.94 6.75
N ASP A 355 11.15 4.91 6.32
CA ASP A 355 10.70 6.21 5.77
C ASP A 355 10.71 6.23 4.21
N ASP A 356 10.96 5.08 3.60
CA ASP A 356 11.06 4.96 2.14
C ASP A 356 9.68 5.10 1.47
N ILE A 357 9.67 5.71 0.28
CA ILE A 357 8.48 5.87 -0.60
C ILE A 357 7.79 4.52 -0.88
N LEU A 358 8.52 3.41 -0.71
CA LEU A 358 8.07 2.04 -0.95
C LEU A 358 7.26 1.43 0.21
N HIS A 359 7.07 2.14 1.32
CA HIS A 359 6.37 1.63 2.53
C HIS A 359 6.90 0.28 3.04
N LEU A 360 8.19 -0.01 2.80
CA LEU A 360 8.86 -1.17 3.35
C LEU A 360 9.05 -0.98 4.87
N LYS A 361 8.85 -2.05 5.64
CA LYS A 361 9.20 -2.03 7.07
C LYS A 361 10.72 -1.85 7.21
N GLU A 362 11.13 -1.22 8.30
CA GLU A 362 12.55 -1.16 8.64
C GLU A 362 13.15 -2.56 8.71
N GLY A 363 14.27 -2.78 8.02
CA GLY A 363 14.92 -4.09 7.97
C GLY A 363 15.87 -4.29 6.79
N LYS A 364 16.45 -5.50 6.75
CA LYS A 364 17.36 -5.94 5.69
C LYS A 364 16.57 -6.67 4.61
N TYR A 365 16.83 -6.33 3.36
CA TYR A 365 16.21 -6.92 2.17
C TYR A 365 17.28 -7.24 1.12
N ILE A 366 16.96 -8.16 0.23
CA ILE A 366 17.63 -8.27 -1.07
C ILE A 366 16.74 -7.57 -2.09
N LYS A 367 17.32 -6.64 -2.85
CA LYS A 367 16.68 -6.00 -3.99
C LYS A 367 17.12 -6.71 -5.25
N ILE A 368 16.16 -7.19 -6.06
CA ILE A 368 16.38 -7.81 -7.36
C ILE A 368 15.71 -6.93 -8.40
N ALA A 369 16.43 -6.45 -9.41
CA ALA A 369 15.86 -5.68 -10.49
C ALA A 369 15.97 -6.44 -11.82
N ILE A 370 14.86 -6.46 -12.58
CA ILE A 370 14.77 -7.01 -13.94
C ILE A 370 14.35 -5.87 -14.84
N GLU A 371 15.21 -5.47 -15.76
CA GLU A 371 15.06 -4.31 -16.64
C GLU A 371 15.15 -4.75 -18.11
N ASP A 372 14.16 -4.39 -18.92
CA ASP A 372 14.10 -4.63 -20.35
C ASP A 372 14.15 -3.32 -21.14
N GLN A 373 14.48 -3.43 -22.42
CA GLN A 373 14.51 -2.33 -23.39
C GLN A 373 13.32 -2.42 -24.38
N GLY A 374 12.23 -3.02 -23.97
CA GLY A 374 11.06 -3.23 -24.80
C GLY A 374 10.19 -1.99 -25.01
N HIS A 375 8.98 -2.20 -25.54
CA HIS A 375 8.05 -1.11 -25.84
C HIS A 375 7.47 -0.37 -24.62
N GLY A 376 7.78 -0.85 -23.38
CA GLY A 376 7.27 -0.25 -22.15
C GLY A 376 5.77 -0.35 -21.95
N ILE A 377 5.27 0.26 -20.88
CA ILE A 377 3.86 0.24 -20.46
C ILE A 377 3.34 1.67 -20.43
N ALA A 378 2.16 1.91 -21.01
CA ALA A 378 1.51 3.22 -20.94
C ALA A 378 1.08 3.56 -19.50
N GLU A 379 1.18 4.83 -19.11
CA GLU A 379 0.89 5.31 -17.75
C GLU A 379 -0.54 4.92 -17.28
N GLU A 380 -1.51 4.93 -18.18
CA GLU A 380 -2.90 4.53 -17.92
C GLU A 380 -3.08 3.05 -17.56
N HIS A 381 -2.12 2.20 -17.94
CA HIS A 381 -2.14 0.76 -17.67
C HIS A 381 -1.38 0.37 -16.40
N LEU A 382 -0.40 1.17 -15.95
CA LEU A 382 0.42 0.87 -14.76
C LEU A 382 -0.40 0.51 -13.51
N PRO A 383 -1.51 1.18 -13.18
CA PRO A 383 -2.32 0.80 -12.03
C PRO A 383 -3.00 -0.57 -12.15
N LYS A 384 -3.19 -1.06 -13.40
CA LYS A 384 -3.97 -2.26 -13.72
C LYS A 384 -3.12 -3.50 -13.99
N ILE A 385 -1.79 -3.39 -14.17
CA ILE A 385 -0.94 -4.52 -14.54
C ILE A 385 -0.91 -5.65 -13.49
N PHE A 386 -1.26 -5.34 -12.24
CA PHE A 386 -1.39 -6.31 -11.16
C PHE A 386 -2.80 -6.91 -11.03
N ASP A 387 -3.77 -6.43 -11.82
CA ASP A 387 -5.12 -6.99 -11.82
C ASP A 387 -5.13 -8.33 -12.58
N PRO A 388 -5.83 -9.35 -12.06
CA PRO A 388 -5.96 -10.63 -12.75
C PRO A 388 -6.59 -10.48 -14.15
N TYR A 389 -6.06 -11.22 -15.12
CA TYR A 389 -6.50 -11.22 -16.52
C TYR A 389 -6.27 -9.91 -17.28
N PHE A 390 -5.67 -8.89 -16.66
CA PHE A 390 -5.32 -7.67 -17.39
C PHE A 390 -4.16 -7.94 -18.33
N THR A 391 -4.37 -7.69 -19.61
CA THR A 391 -3.35 -7.80 -20.65
C THR A 391 -3.66 -6.89 -21.84
N THR A 392 -2.63 -6.35 -22.44
CA THR A 392 -2.70 -5.62 -23.72
C THR A 392 -2.33 -6.50 -24.92
N LYS A 393 -1.97 -7.79 -24.67
CA LYS A 393 -1.50 -8.74 -25.68
C LYS A 393 -2.59 -9.75 -26.01
N ALA A 394 -2.87 -10.00 -27.29
CA ALA A 394 -3.96 -10.86 -27.77
C ALA A 394 -3.85 -12.34 -27.31
N GLN A 395 -2.64 -12.85 -27.07
CA GLN A 395 -2.39 -14.26 -26.73
C GLN A 395 -1.89 -14.49 -25.30
N ALA A 396 -1.89 -13.45 -24.44
CA ALA A 396 -1.42 -13.58 -23.09
C ALA A 396 -2.58 -13.78 -22.09
N SER A 397 -2.37 -14.64 -21.08
CA SER A 397 -3.37 -14.91 -20.04
C SER A 397 -3.65 -13.74 -19.09
N GLY A 398 -2.77 -12.73 -19.04
CA GLY A 398 -2.85 -11.63 -18.06
C GLY A 398 -2.62 -12.05 -16.59
N LEU A 399 -2.08 -13.24 -16.37
CA LEU A 399 -1.87 -13.78 -15.01
C LEU A 399 -0.41 -13.70 -14.54
N GLY A 400 0.56 -13.48 -15.44
CA GLY A 400 1.99 -13.58 -15.11
C GLY A 400 2.44 -12.57 -14.04
N ILE A 401 2.15 -11.27 -14.22
CA ILE A 401 2.54 -10.21 -13.28
C ILE A 401 1.75 -10.34 -11.97
N THR A 402 0.46 -10.64 -12.04
CA THR A 402 -0.40 -10.87 -10.87
C THR A 402 0.11 -12.04 -10.03
N THR A 403 0.52 -13.14 -10.69
CA THR A 403 1.15 -14.30 -10.03
C THR A 403 2.45 -13.90 -9.34
N ALA A 404 3.33 -13.16 -10.03
CA ALA A 404 4.58 -12.67 -9.44
C ALA A 404 4.31 -11.80 -8.21
N TRP A 405 3.37 -10.87 -8.28
CA TRP A 405 2.97 -10.03 -7.16
C TRP A 405 2.43 -10.85 -5.98
N SER A 406 1.55 -11.81 -6.23
CA SER A 406 0.97 -12.69 -5.20
C SER A 406 2.05 -13.51 -4.48
N ILE A 407 2.98 -14.10 -5.22
CA ILE A 407 4.10 -14.87 -4.67
C ILE A 407 4.99 -14.00 -3.79
N ILE A 408 5.38 -12.82 -4.27
CA ILE A 408 6.24 -11.90 -3.51
C ILE A 408 5.57 -11.46 -2.21
N LYS A 409 4.28 -11.13 -2.25
CA LYS A 409 3.49 -10.80 -1.03
C LYS A 409 3.42 -11.97 -0.05
N LYS A 410 3.24 -13.24 -0.50
CA LYS A 410 3.29 -14.44 0.36
C LYS A 410 4.66 -14.63 1.03
N HIS A 411 5.73 -14.12 0.40
CA HIS A 411 7.09 -14.10 0.95
C HIS A 411 7.39 -12.86 1.81
N SER A 412 6.37 -12.07 2.15
CA SER A 412 6.51 -10.80 2.91
C SER A 412 7.41 -9.79 2.22
N GLY A 413 7.51 -9.89 0.89
CA GLY A 413 8.27 -9.01 0.02
C GLY A 413 7.42 -7.91 -0.61
N TYR A 414 8.05 -7.11 -1.45
CA TYR A 414 7.43 -6.02 -2.21
C TYR A 414 7.86 -6.09 -3.67
N LEU A 415 6.95 -5.77 -4.59
CA LEU A 415 7.18 -5.71 -6.04
C LEU A 415 6.72 -4.34 -6.54
N SER A 416 7.65 -3.61 -7.16
CA SER A 416 7.36 -2.34 -7.84
C SER A 416 7.67 -2.42 -9.33
N VAL A 417 7.12 -1.47 -10.07
CA VAL A 417 7.32 -1.33 -11.51
C VAL A 417 7.58 0.12 -11.86
N GLU A 418 8.55 0.34 -12.71
CA GLU A 418 8.83 1.61 -13.38
C GLU A 418 8.84 1.35 -14.87
N SER A 419 8.02 2.06 -15.63
CA SER A 419 7.96 1.89 -17.08
C SER A 419 7.54 3.17 -17.77
N GLN A 420 8.09 3.39 -18.95
CA GLN A 420 7.71 4.46 -19.84
C GLN A 420 7.53 3.89 -21.25
N LYS A 421 6.44 4.23 -21.90
CA LYS A 421 6.17 3.78 -23.28
C LYS A 421 7.32 4.16 -24.21
N GLY A 422 7.89 3.15 -24.91
CA GLY A 422 9.03 3.28 -25.80
C GLY A 422 10.42 3.22 -25.12
N SER A 423 10.50 3.12 -23.78
CA SER A 423 11.79 3.13 -23.05
C SER A 423 12.08 1.84 -22.26
N GLY A 424 11.13 0.89 -22.29
CA GLY A 424 11.28 -0.38 -21.56
C GLY A 424 10.58 -0.41 -20.21
N THR A 425 10.78 -1.50 -19.47
CA THR A 425 10.17 -1.74 -18.16
C THR A 425 11.21 -2.25 -17.17
N ARG A 426 11.11 -1.77 -15.93
CA ARG A 426 11.90 -2.24 -14.80
C ARG A 426 10.99 -2.71 -13.68
N PHE A 427 11.19 -3.94 -13.25
CA PHE A 427 10.56 -4.50 -12.05
C PHE A 427 11.59 -4.61 -10.94
N ASP A 428 11.31 -4.05 -9.78
CA ASP A 428 12.12 -4.17 -8.56
C ASP A 428 11.40 -5.06 -7.54
N ILE A 429 12.07 -6.14 -7.11
CA ILE A 429 11.60 -7.12 -6.12
C ILE A 429 12.40 -6.92 -4.85
N TYR A 430 11.74 -6.83 -3.70
CA TYR A 430 12.36 -6.75 -2.38
C TYR A 430 11.96 -7.97 -1.57
N LEU A 431 12.93 -8.78 -1.16
CA LEU A 431 12.71 -9.96 -0.31
C LEU A 431 13.40 -9.78 1.04
N PRO A 432 12.72 -10.07 2.17
CA PRO A 432 13.36 -10.01 3.49
C PRO A 432 14.57 -10.92 3.57
N ALA A 433 15.70 -10.40 4.05
CA ALA A 433 16.91 -11.16 4.25
C ALA A 433 16.84 -12.06 5.48
N SER A 434 17.43 -13.25 5.40
CA SER A 434 17.57 -14.19 6.49
C SER A 434 18.98 -14.17 7.09
N THR A 435 19.08 -14.40 8.39
CA THR A 435 20.34 -14.50 9.11
C THR A 435 20.89 -15.91 9.18
N GLN A 436 20.15 -16.92 8.68
CA GLN A 436 20.54 -18.34 8.82
C GLN A 436 21.29 -18.85 7.58
N PRO A 437 22.44 -19.52 7.76
CA PRO A 437 23.19 -20.14 6.66
C PRO A 437 22.51 -21.42 6.12
N VAL A 438 22.75 -21.73 4.83
CA VAL A 438 22.18 -22.89 4.11
C VAL A 438 22.73 -24.22 4.66
N LYS A 439 21.85 -25.16 4.96
CA LYS A 439 22.17 -26.59 5.10
C LYS A 439 22.15 -27.26 3.71
N LYS A 440 23.31 -27.58 3.15
CA LYS A 440 23.42 -28.35 1.90
C LYS A 440 23.04 -29.82 2.13
N GLU A 441 21.92 -30.29 1.57
CA GLU A 441 21.65 -31.73 1.39
C GLU A 441 22.16 -32.18 0.02
N LYS A 442 23.04 -33.17 0.03
CA LYS A 442 23.57 -33.81 -1.21
C LYS A 442 22.57 -34.83 -1.73
N SER A 443 22.10 -34.67 -2.96
CA SER A 443 21.34 -35.69 -3.68
C SER A 443 22.27 -36.69 -4.36
N VAL A 444 22.10 -37.97 -4.07
CA VAL A 444 22.79 -39.07 -4.73
C VAL A 444 21.80 -39.81 -5.62
N GLN A 445 22.03 -39.78 -6.94
CA GLN A 445 21.27 -40.61 -7.89
C GLN A 445 22.04 -41.93 -8.15
N LYS A 446 21.35 -43.10 -7.93
CA LYS A 446 21.75 -44.39 -8.48
C LYS A 446 20.60 -44.98 -9.27
N GLN A 447 20.86 -45.37 -10.52
CA GLN A 447 19.92 -46.07 -11.38
C GLN A 447 19.83 -47.55 -10.93
N ALA A 448 18.57 -48.08 -10.81
CA ALA A 448 18.31 -49.46 -10.48
C ALA A 448 17.37 -50.11 -11.50
N GLU A 449 17.62 -51.39 -11.83
CA GLU A 449 16.87 -52.19 -12.79
C GLU A 449 15.43 -52.55 -12.31
N THR A 450 14.52 -52.74 -13.27
CA THR A 450 13.07 -52.88 -13.08
C THR A 450 12.69 -54.31 -12.67
N LYS A 451 12.29 -54.55 -11.40
CA LYS A 451 11.58 -55.80 -10.99
C LYS A 451 10.07 -55.61 -11.16
N LYS A 452 9.38 -56.61 -11.68
CA LYS A 452 7.90 -56.66 -11.74
C LYS A 452 7.34 -56.64 -10.33
N ALA A 453 6.48 -55.65 -10.03
CA ALA A 453 5.89 -55.45 -8.70
C ALA A 453 4.36 -55.62 -8.71
N LYS A 454 3.79 -55.88 -7.54
CA LYS A 454 2.35 -55.88 -7.32
C LYS A 454 1.95 -54.58 -6.62
N VAL A 455 1.19 -53.74 -7.32
CA VAL A 455 0.86 -52.39 -6.92
C VAL A 455 -0.63 -52.28 -6.53
N LEU A 456 -0.94 -51.59 -5.43
CA LEU A 456 -2.30 -51.18 -5.06
C LEU A 456 -2.45 -49.68 -5.28
N ILE A 457 -3.43 -49.27 -6.11
CA ILE A 457 -3.75 -47.88 -6.36
C ILE A 457 -5.05 -47.53 -5.66
N MET A 458 -5.05 -46.49 -4.86
CA MET A 458 -6.23 -45.89 -4.24
C MET A 458 -6.46 -44.48 -4.79
N ASP A 459 -7.63 -44.27 -5.37
CA ASP A 459 -8.05 -43.05 -5.99
C ASP A 459 -9.58 -43.02 -6.08
N ASP A 460 -10.29 -41.98 -5.70
CA ASP A 460 -11.75 -41.91 -5.75
C ASP A 460 -12.26 -41.71 -7.19
N GLU A 461 -11.45 -41.09 -8.04
CA GLU A 461 -11.82 -40.86 -9.43
C GLU A 461 -11.62 -42.08 -10.30
N GLU A 462 -12.70 -42.63 -10.83
CA GLU A 462 -12.69 -43.90 -11.57
C GLU A 462 -11.79 -43.84 -12.82
N HIS A 463 -11.87 -42.73 -13.60
CA HIS A 463 -11.09 -42.58 -14.82
C HIS A 463 -9.59 -42.48 -14.54
N GLY A 464 -9.18 -41.60 -13.59
CA GLY A 464 -7.78 -41.45 -13.17
C GLY A 464 -7.21 -42.76 -12.63
N ARG A 465 -7.98 -43.45 -11.80
CA ARG A 465 -7.64 -44.79 -11.23
C ARG A 465 -7.39 -45.84 -12.31
N LYS A 466 -8.28 -45.91 -13.34
CA LYS A 466 -8.14 -46.86 -14.45
C LYS A 466 -6.91 -46.54 -15.30
N VAL A 467 -6.69 -45.26 -15.63
CA VAL A 467 -5.53 -44.83 -16.44
C VAL A 467 -4.22 -45.15 -15.72
N ALA A 468 -4.10 -44.79 -14.43
CA ALA A 468 -2.91 -45.15 -13.63
C ALA A 468 -2.68 -46.67 -13.58
N GLY A 469 -3.74 -47.43 -13.47
CA GLY A 469 -3.70 -48.91 -13.53
C GLY A 469 -3.13 -49.40 -14.86
N ASN A 470 -3.70 -48.96 -15.97
CA ASN A 470 -3.29 -49.33 -17.33
C ASN A 470 -1.82 -48.96 -17.61
N LEU A 471 -1.38 -47.78 -17.18
CA LEU A 471 0.02 -47.36 -17.31
C LEU A 471 0.99 -48.31 -16.58
N LEU A 472 0.65 -48.73 -15.36
CA LEU A 472 1.48 -49.63 -14.59
C LEU A 472 1.42 -51.07 -15.11
N GLU A 473 0.28 -51.55 -15.63
CA GLU A 473 0.15 -52.83 -16.28
C GLU A 473 0.97 -52.90 -17.58
N HIS A 474 0.99 -51.78 -18.36
CA HIS A 474 1.85 -51.67 -19.53
C HIS A 474 3.34 -51.73 -19.16
N LEU A 475 3.74 -51.17 -18.01
CA LEU A 475 5.10 -51.31 -17.46
C LEU A 475 5.40 -52.73 -16.91
N GLY A 476 4.44 -53.69 -17.01
CA GLY A 476 4.59 -55.10 -16.63
C GLY A 476 4.34 -55.37 -15.14
N HIS A 477 3.75 -54.42 -14.41
CA HIS A 477 3.36 -54.61 -13.00
C HIS A 477 1.99 -55.25 -12.88
N LYS A 478 1.71 -55.90 -11.73
CA LYS A 478 0.36 -56.41 -11.41
C LYS A 478 -0.38 -55.35 -10.57
N VAL A 479 -1.53 -54.90 -11.03
CA VAL A 479 -2.27 -53.82 -10.38
C VAL A 479 -3.57 -54.30 -9.75
N LYS A 480 -3.90 -53.73 -8.61
CA LYS A 480 -5.23 -53.75 -7.99
C LYS A 480 -5.67 -52.32 -7.70
N LEU A 481 -6.97 -52.08 -7.91
CA LEU A 481 -7.59 -50.78 -7.75
C LEU A 481 -8.45 -50.74 -6.50
N ALA A 482 -8.45 -49.63 -5.77
CA ALA A 482 -9.33 -49.34 -4.65
C ALA A 482 -9.92 -47.96 -4.84
N LYS A 483 -11.20 -47.77 -4.56
CA LYS A 483 -11.91 -46.51 -4.71
C LYS A 483 -11.73 -45.57 -3.51
N ASP A 484 -11.37 -46.12 -2.34
CA ASP A 484 -11.22 -45.35 -1.10
C ASP A 484 -10.26 -46.08 -0.12
N GLY A 485 -9.91 -45.38 0.98
CA GLY A 485 -8.99 -45.90 1.98
C GLY A 485 -9.51 -47.14 2.71
N THR A 486 -10.82 -47.31 2.84
CA THR A 486 -11.42 -48.49 3.49
C THR A 486 -11.20 -49.75 2.66
N GLU A 487 -11.47 -49.63 1.35
CA GLU A 487 -11.22 -50.73 0.41
C GLU A 487 -9.73 -51.04 0.30
N ALA A 488 -8.87 -49.97 0.21
CA ALA A 488 -7.41 -50.14 0.15
C ALA A 488 -6.87 -50.90 1.37
N ILE A 489 -7.27 -50.53 2.59
CA ILE A 489 -6.88 -51.24 3.83
C ILE A 489 -7.32 -52.68 3.81
N THR A 490 -8.55 -52.93 3.38
CA THR A 490 -9.12 -54.27 3.31
C THR A 490 -8.35 -55.18 2.33
N LEU A 491 -8.09 -54.67 1.14
CA LEU A 491 -7.31 -55.36 0.10
C LEU A 491 -5.87 -55.63 0.55
N TYR A 492 -5.22 -54.62 1.18
CA TYR A 492 -3.86 -54.75 1.68
C TYR A 492 -3.76 -55.82 2.76
N LYS A 493 -4.61 -55.78 3.80
CA LYS A 493 -4.63 -56.77 4.89
C LYS A 493 -4.91 -58.16 4.39
N ARG A 494 -5.82 -58.32 3.41
CA ARG A 494 -6.11 -59.64 2.79
C ARG A 494 -4.88 -60.15 2.02
N ALA A 495 -4.23 -59.30 1.23
CA ALA A 495 -3.05 -59.70 0.44
C ALA A 495 -1.84 -60.04 1.32
N LYS A 496 -1.64 -59.34 2.44
CA LYS A 496 -0.53 -59.61 3.39
C LYS A 496 -0.61 -61.01 4.04
N LYS A 497 -1.81 -61.57 4.11
CA LYS A 497 -2.05 -62.98 4.61
C LYS A 497 -1.78 -64.01 3.53
N THR A 498 -1.48 -63.65 2.32
CA THR A 498 -1.21 -64.55 1.20
C THR A 498 0.29 -64.59 0.87
N THR A 499 0.70 -65.53 0.02
CA THR A 499 2.08 -65.68 -0.47
C THR A 499 2.51 -64.56 -1.43
N ARG A 500 1.62 -63.62 -1.78
CA ARG A 500 1.87 -62.54 -2.73
C ARG A 500 1.33 -61.19 -2.22
N PRO A 501 1.98 -60.57 -1.24
CA PRO A 501 1.60 -59.26 -0.74
C PRO A 501 1.78 -58.20 -1.82
N PHE A 502 1.27 -56.96 -1.55
CA PHE A 502 1.61 -55.79 -2.37
C PHE A 502 3.01 -55.28 -2.04
N ASP A 503 3.77 -54.96 -3.09
CA ASP A 503 5.14 -54.42 -2.97
C ASP A 503 5.11 -52.90 -2.70
N VAL A 504 4.08 -52.18 -3.20
CA VAL A 504 3.93 -50.76 -3.04
C VAL A 504 2.49 -50.32 -3.20
N LEU A 505 2.12 -49.24 -2.51
CA LEU A 505 0.84 -48.56 -2.63
C LEU A 505 1.01 -47.20 -3.28
N ILE A 506 0.03 -46.76 -4.09
CA ILE A 506 -0.10 -45.38 -4.57
C ILE A 506 -1.43 -44.87 -4.01
N LEU A 507 -1.35 -43.85 -3.14
CA LEU A 507 -2.50 -43.35 -2.37
C LEU A 507 -2.79 -41.89 -2.73
N ASP A 508 -4.02 -41.63 -3.21
CA ASP A 508 -4.45 -40.22 -3.37
C ASP A 508 -4.67 -39.59 -2.01
N LEU A 509 -4.18 -38.34 -1.86
CA LEU A 509 -4.31 -37.60 -0.61
C LEU A 509 -5.74 -37.19 -0.30
N LYS A 510 -6.48 -36.73 -1.29
CA LYS A 510 -7.83 -36.17 -1.14
C LYS A 510 -8.86 -37.15 -1.68
N VAL A 511 -9.66 -37.72 -0.78
CA VAL A 511 -10.79 -38.58 -1.10
C VAL A 511 -12.02 -38.03 -0.40
N PRO A 512 -12.87 -37.21 -1.10
CA PRO A 512 -14.05 -36.59 -0.50
C PRO A 512 -14.99 -37.62 0.14
N GLY A 513 -15.42 -37.37 1.39
CA GLY A 513 -16.37 -38.22 2.09
C GLY A 513 -15.85 -39.60 2.59
N ALA A 514 -14.55 -39.90 2.38
CA ALA A 514 -13.95 -41.18 2.76
C ALA A 514 -12.59 -41.00 3.48
N ILE A 515 -11.93 -42.11 3.81
CA ILE A 515 -10.62 -42.08 4.47
C ILE A 515 -9.56 -41.61 3.46
N SER A 516 -8.90 -40.49 3.77
CA SER A 516 -7.83 -39.91 2.95
C SER A 516 -6.58 -40.79 2.88
N GLY A 517 -5.73 -40.61 1.86
CA GLY A 517 -4.49 -41.37 1.70
C GLY A 517 -3.56 -41.30 2.91
N LYS A 518 -3.46 -40.13 3.56
CA LYS A 518 -2.68 -39.96 4.80
C LYS A 518 -3.21 -40.86 5.93
N LYS A 519 -4.51 -40.80 6.23
CA LYS A 519 -5.14 -41.63 7.26
C LYS A 519 -5.10 -43.11 6.90
N THR A 520 -5.16 -43.45 5.60
CA THR A 520 -5.02 -44.82 5.11
C THR A 520 -3.63 -45.34 5.42
N LEU A 521 -2.58 -44.58 5.13
CA LEU A 521 -1.21 -44.97 5.43
C LEU A 521 -0.97 -45.11 6.94
N GLU A 522 -1.45 -44.16 7.77
CA GLU A 522 -1.35 -44.21 9.23
C GLU A 522 -1.88 -45.56 9.75
N LYS A 523 -3.10 -45.96 9.34
CA LYS A 523 -3.71 -47.26 9.75
C LYS A 523 -2.98 -48.48 9.19
N LEU A 524 -2.28 -48.33 8.07
CA LEU A 524 -1.49 -49.43 7.50
C LEU A 524 -0.13 -49.54 8.19
N LEU A 525 0.49 -48.46 8.60
CA LEU A 525 1.73 -48.43 9.39
C LEU A 525 1.55 -49.07 10.78
N ASP A 526 0.39 -48.89 11.42
CA ASP A 526 0.04 -49.56 12.67
C ASP A 526 -0.02 -51.11 12.51
N PHE A 527 -0.36 -51.58 11.30
CA PHE A 527 -0.46 -52.99 10.99
C PHE A 527 0.83 -53.57 10.39
N ASP A 528 1.53 -52.80 9.57
CA ASP A 528 2.74 -53.19 8.86
C ASP A 528 3.70 -51.99 8.78
N PRO A 529 4.69 -51.88 9.70
CA PRO A 529 5.66 -50.78 9.72
C PRO A 529 6.51 -50.66 8.44
N ASP A 530 6.64 -51.75 7.68
CA ASP A 530 7.45 -51.81 6.46
C ASP A 530 6.67 -51.47 5.18
N VAL A 531 5.42 -51.04 5.28
CA VAL A 531 4.59 -50.69 4.12
C VAL A 531 5.24 -49.59 3.29
N LYS A 532 5.39 -49.85 1.97
CA LYS A 532 5.88 -48.87 1.02
C LYS A 532 4.72 -48.17 0.36
N ALA A 533 4.60 -46.84 0.56
CA ALA A 533 3.56 -46.04 -0.03
C ALA A 533 4.13 -44.81 -0.76
N ILE A 534 3.53 -44.54 -1.91
CA ILE A 534 3.73 -43.33 -2.72
C ILE A 534 2.49 -42.46 -2.58
N VAL A 535 2.65 -41.19 -2.28
CA VAL A 535 1.54 -40.26 -2.28
C VAL A 535 1.28 -39.75 -3.69
N SER A 536 0.03 -39.69 -4.12
CA SER A 536 -0.45 -39.08 -5.37
C SER A 536 -1.31 -37.88 -5.03
N THR A 537 -1.12 -36.74 -5.73
CA THR A 537 -1.93 -35.55 -5.53
C THR A 537 -1.92 -34.65 -6.77
N GLY A 538 -3.03 -33.93 -7.00
CA GLY A 538 -3.14 -32.89 -8.02
C GLY A 538 -2.49 -31.55 -7.61
N TYR A 539 -2.04 -31.42 -6.36
CA TYR A 539 -1.49 -30.17 -5.81
C TYR A 539 0.02 -30.32 -5.57
N SER A 540 0.82 -29.56 -6.33
CA SER A 540 2.28 -29.54 -6.14
C SER A 540 2.72 -28.95 -4.80
N ASN A 541 1.85 -28.14 -4.17
CA ASN A 541 2.12 -27.42 -2.92
C ASN A 541 1.40 -28.03 -1.71
N ASP A 542 1.02 -29.32 -1.77
CA ASP A 542 0.39 -29.97 -0.63
C ASP A 542 1.40 -30.14 0.52
N PRO A 543 1.03 -29.78 1.78
CA PRO A 543 1.92 -29.90 2.95
C PRO A 543 2.48 -31.30 3.16
N VAL A 544 1.75 -32.31 2.74
CA VAL A 544 2.18 -33.73 2.84
C VAL A 544 3.34 -34.01 1.90
N LEU A 545 3.39 -33.33 0.71
CA LEU A 545 4.49 -33.54 -0.25
C LEU A 545 5.83 -33.06 0.29
N SER A 546 5.85 -31.88 0.94
CA SER A 546 7.08 -31.31 1.49
C SER A 546 7.71 -32.15 2.60
N ASN A 547 6.88 -32.89 3.33
CA ASN A 547 7.30 -33.69 4.46
C ASN A 547 6.82 -35.16 4.33
N TYR A 548 6.64 -35.66 3.10
CA TYR A 548 6.07 -36.98 2.86
C TYR A 548 6.74 -38.12 3.68
N LYS A 549 8.05 -38.01 3.87
CA LYS A 549 8.81 -38.96 4.70
C LYS A 549 8.39 -38.95 6.17
N LYS A 550 8.05 -37.80 6.75
CA LYS A 550 7.56 -37.70 8.14
C LYS A 550 6.19 -38.36 8.33
N PHE A 551 5.39 -38.40 7.25
CA PHE A 551 4.09 -39.09 7.26
C PHE A 551 4.20 -40.58 6.89
N GLY A 552 5.43 -41.09 6.69
CA GLY A 552 5.68 -42.50 6.39
C GLY A 552 5.71 -42.86 4.91
N PHE A 553 5.38 -41.90 4.00
CA PHE A 553 5.48 -42.13 2.56
C PHE A 553 6.94 -42.29 2.12
N LYS A 554 7.20 -43.14 1.13
CA LYS A 554 8.54 -43.42 0.59
C LYS A 554 8.80 -42.69 -0.74
N GLY A 555 7.75 -42.09 -1.36
CA GLY A 555 7.83 -41.33 -2.60
C GLY A 555 6.57 -40.49 -2.83
N PHE A 556 6.58 -39.69 -3.86
CA PHE A 556 5.42 -38.90 -4.29
C PHE A 556 5.34 -38.79 -5.81
N VAL A 557 4.12 -38.61 -6.34
CA VAL A 557 3.81 -38.25 -7.73
C VAL A 557 2.78 -37.14 -7.77
N ILE A 558 2.95 -36.21 -8.70
CA ILE A 558 2.03 -35.05 -8.86
C ILE A 558 1.23 -35.26 -10.15
N LYS A 559 -0.09 -35.30 -10.03
CA LYS A 559 -1.01 -35.33 -11.17
C LYS A 559 -1.05 -33.97 -11.92
N PRO A 560 -1.12 -33.98 -13.26
CA PRO A 560 -1.01 -35.10 -14.17
C PRO A 560 0.46 -35.53 -14.34
N TYR A 561 0.70 -36.84 -14.38
CA TYR A 561 2.03 -37.43 -14.53
C TYR A 561 2.15 -38.25 -15.82
N LYS A 562 3.38 -38.26 -16.39
CA LYS A 562 3.75 -39.12 -17.51
C LYS A 562 4.16 -40.51 -17.03
N ILE A 563 4.11 -41.48 -17.95
CA ILE A 563 4.50 -42.89 -17.68
C ILE A 563 5.92 -42.97 -17.10
N ASP A 564 6.87 -42.17 -17.62
CA ASP A 564 8.25 -42.15 -17.16
C ASP A 564 8.40 -41.66 -15.71
N GLN A 565 7.62 -40.63 -15.31
CA GLN A 565 7.64 -40.07 -13.94
C GLN A 565 7.12 -41.12 -12.94
N LEU A 566 6.02 -41.75 -13.28
CA LEU A 566 5.44 -42.80 -12.46
C LEU A 566 6.40 -44.01 -12.32
N SER A 567 7.00 -44.46 -13.45
CA SER A 567 7.99 -45.52 -13.52
C SER A 567 9.22 -45.21 -12.65
N ASN A 568 9.80 -44.01 -12.79
CA ASN A 568 11.00 -43.63 -12.04
C ASN A 568 10.75 -43.54 -10.53
N THR A 569 9.60 -43.03 -10.10
CA THR A 569 9.23 -42.98 -8.68
C THR A 569 9.01 -44.38 -8.13
N LEU A 570 8.34 -45.24 -8.88
CA LEU A 570 8.12 -46.60 -8.48
C LEU A 570 9.44 -47.39 -8.34
N LYS A 571 10.35 -47.30 -9.31
CA LYS A 571 11.69 -47.90 -9.25
C LYS A 571 12.46 -47.46 -8.00
N LYS A 572 12.43 -46.17 -7.70
CA LYS A 572 13.10 -45.60 -6.52
C LYS A 572 12.54 -46.16 -5.22
N VAL A 573 11.23 -46.29 -5.09
CA VAL A 573 10.58 -46.79 -3.87
C VAL A 573 10.77 -48.31 -3.72
N LEU A 574 10.74 -49.06 -4.81
CA LEU A 574 11.00 -50.50 -4.79
C LEU A 574 12.45 -50.82 -4.41
N SER A 575 13.42 -50.00 -4.80
CA SER A 575 14.85 -50.21 -4.49
C SER A 575 15.21 -49.92 -3.02
N LEU A 576 14.32 -49.30 -2.23
CA LEU A 576 14.57 -49.07 -0.81
C LEU A 576 14.64 -50.41 -0.07
N LYS A 577 15.80 -50.73 0.54
CA LYS A 577 15.94 -51.89 1.42
C LYS A 577 15.02 -51.72 2.65
N MET A 578 14.38 -52.83 3.04
CA MET A 578 13.73 -52.91 4.36
C MET A 578 14.80 -52.73 5.44
N THR A 579 14.57 -51.83 6.38
CA THR A 579 15.44 -51.63 7.55
C THR A 579 15.04 -52.59 8.65
#